data_0e042fe8515b1b61972524d36abc368c
#
_entry.id   0e042fe8515b1b61972524d36abc368c
#
_cell.length_a   1.000
_cell.length_b   1.000
_cell.length_c   1.000
_cell.angle_alpha   90.00
_cell.angle_beta   90.00
_cell.angle_gamma   90.00
#
_symmetry.space_group_name_H-M   'P 1'
#
loop_
_entity.id
_entity.type
_entity.pdbx_description
1 polymer ?
#
loop_
_entity_poly.entity_id
_entity_poly.type
_entity_poly.pdbx_seq_one_letter_code
_entity_poly.pdbx_strand_id
1 'polypeptide(L)'
;MDTLTRAEIADAINRKLGLSRAESLAMVESILDHMSEALASGENVKISGFGTFLLRDKNERVGRNPKTGVEVPITPRRVLTFRASQLLKDKIAGK
;
A
#
# COMPACT_ATOMS: atom_id res chain seq x y z
N MET A 1 -7.39 -17.18 -10.21
CA MET A 1 -6.21 -16.32 -10.35
C MET A 1 -5.26 -16.54 -9.18
N ASP A 2 -3.98 -16.64 -9.48
CA ASP A 2 -2.98 -16.79 -8.44
C ASP A 2 -2.64 -15.44 -7.82
N THR A 3 -2.20 -15.49 -6.58
CA THR A 3 -1.77 -14.29 -5.86
C THR A 3 -0.26 -14.34 -5.65
N LEU A 4 0.42 -13.27 -6.02
CA LEU A 4 1.85 -13.16 -5.77
C LEU A 4 2.07 -12.81 -4.30
N THR A 5 2.82 -13.64 -3.59
CA THR A 5 3.08 -13.48 -2.17
C THR A 5 4.50 -13.01 -1.91
N ARG A 6 4.78 -12.63 -0.66
CA ARG A 6 6.15 -12.25 -0.25
C ARG A 6 7.13 -13.39 -0.48
N ALA A 7 6.72 -14.61 -0.19
CA ALA A 7 7.56 -15.79 -0.39
C ALA A 7 7.94 -15.96 -1.85
N GLU A 8 7.00 -15.74 -2.75
CA GLU A 8 7.25 -15.85 -4.19
C GLU A 8 8.18 -14.73 -4.69
N ILE A 9 8.05 -13.53 -4.15
CA ILE A 9 8.96 -12.43 -4.47
C ILE A 9 10.36 -12.78 -3.97
N ALA A 10 10.48 -13.32 -2.76
CA ALA A 10 11.77 -13.74 -2.21
C ALA A 10 12.41 -14.85 -3.06
N ASP A 11 11.61 -15.80 -3.53
CA ASP A 11 12.10 -16.86 -4.42
C ASP A 11 12.64 -16.28 -5.74
N ALA A 12 11.98 -15.27 -6.28
CA ALA A 12 12.44 -14.59 -7.50
C ALA A 12 13.78 -13.90 -7.25
N ILE A 13 13.96 -13.25 -6.11
CA ILE A 13 15.21 -12.61 -5.73
C ILE A 13 16.32 -13.65 -5.60
N ASN A 14 16.02 -14.77 -4.95
CA ASN A 14 16.96 -15.89 -4.82
C ASN A 14 17.45 -16.35 -6.19
N ARG A 15 16.53 -16.55 -7.13
CA ARG A 15 16.88 -17.03 -8.47
C ARG A 15 17.66 -15.99 -9.27
N LYS A 16 17.28 -14.72 -9.18
CA LYS A 16 17.88 -13.66 -10.01
C LYS A 16 19.21 -13.14 -9.46
N LEU A 17 19.32 -13.02 -8.15
CA LEU A 17 20.47 -12.40 -7.52
C LEU A 17 21.40 -13.40 -6.82
N GLY A 18 20.98 -14.65 -6.68
CA GLY A 18 21.79 -15.66 -6.03
C GLY A 18 21.89 -15.53 -4.52
N LEU A 19 21.05 -14.71 -3.90
CA LEU A 19 21.01 -14.59 -2.45
C LEU A 19 20.33 -15.82 -1.86
N SER A 20 20.67 -16.17 -0.62
CA SER A 20 20.00 -17.27 0.07
C SER A 20 18.52 -16.94 0.24
N ARG A 21 17.70 -17.96 0.49
CA ARG A 21 16.27 -17.75 0.73
C ARG A 21 16.03 -16.88 1.95
N ALA A 22 16.80 -17.09 3.01
CA ALA A 22 16.69 -16.27 4.22
C ALA A 22 17.02 -14.82 3.95
N GLU A 23 18.09 -14.55 3.21
CA GLU A 23 18.49 -13.20 2.85
C GLU A 23 17.47 -12.53 1.93
N SER A 24 16.94 -13.29 0.96
CA SER A 24 15.93 -12.79 0.04
C SER A 24 14.66 -12.40 0.75
N LEU A 25 14.20 -13.22 1.69
CA LEU A 25 13.01 -12.93 2.48
C LEU A 25 13.23 -11.72 3.39
N ALA A 26 14.40 -11.65 4.03
CA ALA A 26 14.75 -10.51 4.89
C ALA A 26 14.76 -9.20 4.08
N MET A 27 15.23 -9.24 2.84
CA MET A 27 15.24 -8.08 1.96
C MET A 27 13.82 -7.60 1.64
N VAL A 28 12.93 -8.52 1.27
CA VAL A 28 11.53 -8.20 1.00
C VAL A 28 10.86 -7.59 2.23
N GLU A 29 11.05 -8.22 3.38
CA GLU A 29 10.47 -7.74 4.63
C GLU A 29 10.99 -6.35 5.02
N SER A 30 12.30 -6.11 4.82
CA SER A 30 12.90 -4.82 5.12
C SER A 30 12.29 -3.70 4.25
N ILE A 31 12.09 -3.96 2.96
CA ILE A 31 11.48 -2.99 2.05
C ILE A 31 10.04 -2.68 2.49
N LEU A 32 9.26 -3.70 2.76
CA LEU A 32 7.86 -3.53 3.15
C LEU A 32 7.74 -2.82 4.51
N ASP A 33 8.61 -3.17 5.45
CA ASP A 33 8.63 -2.53 6.77
C ASP A 33 8.98 -1.05 6.65
N HIS A 34 9.94 -0.72 5.80
CA HIS A 34 10.33 0.67 5.56
C HIS A 34 9.17 1.49 5.01
N MET A 35 8.45 0.92 4.02
CA MET A 35 7.27 1.56 3.44
C MET A 35 6.17 1.73 4.48
N SER A 36 5.95 0.68 5.28
CA SER A 36 4.92 0.71 6.33
C SER A 36 5.21 1.75 7.38
N GLU A 37 6.46 1.87 7.81
CA GLU A 37 6.88 2.88 8.79
C GLU A 37 6.71 4.29 8.27
N ALA A 38 7.07 4.53 7.01
CA ALA A 38 6.88 5.84 6.39
C ALA A 38 5.41 6.23 6.37
N LEU A 39 4.55 5.29 5.95
CA LEU A 39 3.11 5.52 5.90
C LEU A 39 2.54 5.75 7.31
N ALA A 40 2.99 4.96 8.27
CA ALA A 40 2.53 5.11 9.66
C ALA A 40 2.93 6.47 10.24
N SER A 41 4.05 7.02 9.80
CA SER A 41 4.51 8.34 10.26
C SER A 41 3.88 9.51 9.51
N GLY A 42 3.07 9.24 8.51
CA GLY A 42 2.36 10.28 7.76
C GLY A 42 3.00 10.68 6.44
N GLU A 43 3.98 9.91 5.97
CA GLU A 43 4.63 10.18 4.68
C GLU A 43 4.00 9.34 3.57
N ASN A 44 3.74 9.97 2.43
CA ASN A 44 3.35 9.21 1.24
C ASN A 44 4.56 8.45 0.71
N VAL A 45 4.30 7.30 0.10
CA VAL A 45 5.37 6.49 -0.51
C VAL A 45 5.17 6.48 -2.02
N LYS A 46 6.17 6.96 -2.76
CA LYS A 46 6.14 7.01 -4.21
C LYS A 46 7.23 6.11 -4.78
N ILE A 47 6.81 5.15 -5.61
CA ILE A 47 7.75 4.26 -6.31
C ILE A 47 7.65 4.57 -7.79
N SER A 48 8.71 5.16 -8.32
CA SER A 48 8.76 5.61 -9.71
C SER A 48 8.49 4.47 -10.67
N GLY A 49 7.60 4.70 -11.63
CA GLY A 49 7.24 3.69 -12.62
C GLY A 49 6.28 2.61 -12.11
N PHE A 50 5.94 2.64 -10.84
CA PHE A 50 5.03 1.67 -10.23
C PHE A 50 3.75 2.34 -9.74
N GLY A 51 3.87 3.23 -8.78
CA GLY A 51 2.70 3.92 -8.24
C GLY A 51 3.02 4.68 -6.97
N THR A 52 1.98 5.26 -6.41
CA THR A 52 2.09 6.08 -5.19
C THR A 52 1.07 5.61 -4.16
N PHE A 53 1.54 5.40 -2.95
CA PHE A 53 0.70 5.12 -1.79
C PHE A 53 0.40 6.47 -1.13
N LEU A 54 -0.86 6.87 -1.17
CA LEU A 54 -1.31 8.17 -0.70
C LEU A 54 -2.10 8.04 0.59
N LEU A 55 -1.77 8.89 1.54
CA LEU A 55 -2.52 8.98 2.79
C LEU A 55 -3.53 10.12 2.68
N ARG A 56 -4.72 9.87 3.18
CA ARG A 56 -5.77 10.88 3.30
C ARG A 56 -6.26 10.89 4.71
N ASP A 57 -6.26 12.08 5.31
CA ASP A 57 -6.86 12.26 6.61
C ASP A 57 -8.32 12.65 6.42
N LYS A 58 -9.20 11.85 6.98
CA LYS A 58 -10.63 12.16 7.00
C LYS A 58 -10.93 12.84 8.33
N ASN A 59 -11.28 14.12 8.25
CA ASN A 59 -11.57 14.92 9.42
C ASN A 59 -12.87 14.46 10.10
N GLU A 60 -12.98 14.81 11.38
CA GLU A 60 -14.21 14.60 12.12
C GLU A 60 -15.33 15.37 11.44
N ARG A 61 -16.46 14.73 11.29
CA ARG A 61 -17.66 15.35 10.75
C ARG A 61 -18.88 14.79 11.45
N VAL A 62 -19.99 15.51 11.35
CA VAL A 62 -21.23 15.12 12.00
C VAL A 62 -22.16 14.54 10.93
N GLY A 63 -22.57 13.28 11.15
CA GLY A 63 -23.59 12.64 10.33
C GLY A 63 -24.94 12.76 11.04
N ARG A 64 -26.00 12.68 10.28
CA ARG A 64 -27.36 12.73 10.83
C ARG A 64 -28.07 11.42 10.58
N ASN A 65 -28.67 10.86 11.63
CA ASN A 65 -29.48 9.68 11.50
C ASN A 65 -30.84 10.09 10.87
N PRO A 66 -31.19 9.60 9.68
CA PRO A 66 -32.41 10.02 9.00
C PRO A 66 -33.70 9.59 9.73
N LYS A 67 -33.64 8.57 10.58
CA LYS A 67 -34.81 8.10 11.32
C LYS A 67 -35.09 8.93 12.58
N THR A 68 -34.06 9.34 13.28
CA THR A 68 -34.18 10.05 14.55
C THR A 68 -33.81 11.52 14.47
N GLY A 69 -33.11 11.92 13.42
CA GLY A 69 -32.60 13.27 13.27
C GLY A 69 -31.44 13.59 14.22
N VAL A 70 -30.92 12.59 14.92
CA VAL A 70 -29.80 12.78 15.86
C VAL A 70 -28.49 12.84 15.09
N GLU A 71 -27.66 13.82 15.45
CA GLU A 71 -26.32 13.96 14.90
C GLU A 71 -25.38 12.98 15.53
N VAL A 72 -24.59 12.26 14.69
CA VAL A 72 -23.62 11.26 15.16
C VAL A 72 -22.23 11.71 14.71
N PRO A 73 -21.28 11.94 15.63
CA PRO A 73 -19.92 12.32 15.27
C PRO A 73 -19.20 11.17 14.56
N ILE A 74 -18.47 11.51 13.50
CA ILE A 74 -17.62 10.56 12.78
C ILE A 74 -16.18 10.85 13.16
N THR A 75 -15.51 9.86 13.74
CA THR A 75 -14.15 10.00 14.23
C THR A 75 -13.17 10.27 13.08
N PRO A 76 -12.21 11.19 13.26
CA PRO A 76 -11.15 11.39 12.27
C PRO A 76 -10.34 10.11 12.09
N ARG A 77 -9.94 9.85 10.84
CA ARG A 77 -9.15 8.67 10.54
C ARG A 77 -8.25 8.91 9.34
N ARG A 78 -7.17 8.16 9.28
CA ARG A 78 -6.27 8.18 8.15
C ARG A 78 -6.52 6.95 7.29
N VAL A 79 -6.66 7.14 5.98
CA VAL A 79 -6.90 6.06 5.05
C VAL A 79 -5.81 6.04 3.98
N LEU A 80 -5.54 4.85 3.46
CA LEU A 80 -4.54 4.63 2.43
C LEU A 80 -5.21 4.37 1.09
N THR A 81 -4.68 5.03 0.04
CA THR A 81 -5.09 4.80 -1.33
C THR A 81 -3.85 4.54 -2.18
N PHE A 82 -3.92 3.57 -3.07
CA PHE A 82 -2.85 3.31 -4.03
C PHE A 82 -3.25 3.85 -5.39
N ARG A 83 -2.35 4.64 -6.00
CA ARG A 83 -2.54 5.16 -7.36
C ARG A 83 -1.46 4.58 -8.25
N ALA A 84 -1.84 3.75 -9.21
CA ALA A 84 -0.90 3.13 -10.13
C ALA A 84 -0.31 4.18 -11.09
N SER A 85 0.97 4.01 -11.44
CA SER A 85 1.61 4.84 -12.44
C SER A 85 1.04 4.54 -13.83
N GLN A 86 1.24 5.46 -14.76
CA GLN A 86 0.80 5.22 -16.14
C GLN A 86 1.50 4.01 -16.74
N LEU A 87 2.80 3.84 -16.45
CA LEU A 87 3.55 2.67 -16.91
C LEU A 87 2.92 1.36 -16.41
N LEU A 88 2.54 1.33 -15.15
CA LEU A 88 1.92 0.14 -14.59
C LEU A 88 0.55 -0.13 -15.21
N LYS A 89 -0.25 0.94 -15.39
CA LYS A 89 -1.57 0.81 -16.03
C LYS A 89 -1.45 0.27 -17.45
N ASP A 90 -0.50 0.78 -18.22
CA ASP A 90 -0.28 0.35 -19.59
C ASP A 90 0.15 -1.12 -19.64
N LYS A 91 1.03 -1.51 -18.72
CA LYS A 91 1.50 -2.89 -18.64
C LYS A 91 0.36 -3.86 -18.29
N ILE A 92 -0.52 -3.47 -17.38
CA ILE A 92 -1.69 -4.28 -17.01
C ILE A 92 -2.67 -4.39 -18.18
N ALA A 93 -2.83 -3.31 -18.94
CA ALA A 93 -3.74 -3.26 -20.09
C ALA A 93 -3.16 -3.95 -21.34
N GLY A 94 -1.92 -4.38 -21.31
CA GLY A 94 -1.29 -5.06 -22.44
C GLY A 94 -0.79 -4.12 -23.52
N LYS A 95 -0.50 -2.90 -23.15
CA LYS A 95 0.02 -1.88 -24.10
C LYS A 95 1.54 -1.81 -24.11
#